data_e434f52c767929488347c99d609d10ad
#
_entry.id   e434f52c767929488347c99d609d10ad
#
_cell.length_a   1.000
_cell.length_b   1.000
_cell.length_c   1.000
_cell.angle_alpha   90.00
_cell.angle_beta   90.00
_cell.angle_gamma   90.00
#
_symmetry.space_group_name_H-M   'P 1'
#
loop_
_entity.id
_entity.type
_entity.pdbx_description
1 polymer ?
#
loop_
_entity_poly.entity_id
_entity_poly.type
_entity_poly.pdbx_seq_one_letter_code
_entity_poly.pdbx_strand_id
1 'polypeptide(L)'
;MMPNCYTGPDGLGGECADNFETGSRSAVAGGTTTIISFATQTRREEDRSLVEVVKTYNTRAEATGSYIDYGFHIIIVRNDADVLEHELPTLVKDWGITSCKLFMTYQSQCLSDSQILDVMVAARKNFVTTVSFSPFSSFIIRNTDPRFR
;
A
#
# COMPACT_ATOMS: atom_id res chain seq x y z
N MET A 1 -3.93 1.52 -13.23
CA MET A 1 -2.60 2.14 -13.36
C MET A 1 -2.29 2.83 -12.03
N MET A 2 -1.11 2.70 -11.47
CA MET A 2 -0.77 3.25 -10.15
C MET A 2 0.18 4.44 -10.36
N PRO A 3 -0.29 5.68 -10.29
CA PRO A 3 0.61 6.82 -10.39
C PRO A 3 1.58 6.81 -9.20
N ASN A 4 2.87 6.96 -9.48
CA ASN A 4 3.96 7.02 -8.50
C ASN A 4 4.10 5.81 -7.56
N CYS A 5 3.88 4.62 -8.04
CA CYS A 5 4.29 3.42 -7.31
C CYS A 5 5.82 3.34 -7.31
N TYR A 6 6.44 3.81 -6.24
CA TYR A 6 7.87 3.58 -6.02
C TYR A 6 8.07 2.10 -5.68
N THR A 7 8.56 1.37 -6.65
CA THR A 7 9.10 0.04 -6.43
C THR A 7 10.59 0.21 -6.19
N GLY A 8 11.01 0.26 -4.93
CA GLY A 8 12.42 0.39 -4.54
C GLY A 8 13.28 -0.77 -5.03
N PRO A 9 14.61 -0.70 -4.83
CA PRO A 9 15.60 -1.62 -5.39
C PRO A 9 15.43 -3.10 -4.98
N ASP A 10 14.48 -3.41 -4.11
CA ASP A 10 14.36 -4.73 -3.48
C ASP A 10 13.36 -5.67 -4.15
N GLY A 11 12.92 -5.39 -5.37
CA GLY A 11 12.08 -6.41 -5.98
C GLY A 11 11.48 -6.12 -7.33
N LEU A 12 11.11 -4.93 -7.68
CA LEU A 12 10.51 -4.64 -8.98
C LEU A 12 11.01 -3.30 -9.56
N GLY A 13 12.17 -2.87 -9.11
CA GLY A 13 12.95 -1.70 -9.42
C GLY A 13 12.48 -0.80 -10.54
N GLY A 14 11.99 0.38 -10.23
CA GLY A 14 11.65 1.41 -11.20
C GLY A 14 10.62 2.38 -10.67
N GLU A 15 10.66 3.61 -11.12
CA GLU A 15 9.56 4.55 -10.96
C GLU A 15 8.44 4.17 -11.94
N CYS A 16 7.19 4.33 -11.55
CA CYS A 16 6.09 4.23 -12.48
C CYS A 16 6.22 5.31 -13.56
N ALA A 17 5.90 4.95 -14.80
CA ALA A 17 5.94 5.89 -15.92
C ALA A 17 4.97 7.08 -15.74
N ASP A 18 3.89 6.87 -14.98
CA ASP A 18 2.90 7.90 -14.68
C ASP A 18 3.09 8.49 -13.27
N ASN A 19 3.01 9.79 -13.17
CA ASN A 19 2.80 10.52 -11.92
C ASN A 19 1.30 10.81 -11.70
N PHE A 20 0.94 11.57 -10.67
CA PHE A 20 -0.47 11.90 -10.39
C PHE A 20 -1.09 12.76 -11.50
N GLU A 21 -0.35 13.68 -12.09
CA GLU A 21 -0.82 14.52 -13.20
C GLU A 21 -1.11 13.67 -14.45
N THR A 22 -0.14 12.90 -14.93
CA THR A 22 -0.29 12.12 -16.18
C THR A 22 -1.28 10.98 -16.03
N GLY A 23 -1.24 10.27 -14.89
CA GLY A 23 -2.17 9.18 -14.61
C GLY A 23 -3.62 9.65 -14.46
N SER A 24 -3.85 10.75 -13.74
CA SER A 24 -5.20 11.30 -13.57
C SER A 24 -5.76 11.91 -14.88
N ARG A 25 -4.91 12.53 -15.69
CA ARG A 25 -5.28 13.01 -17.04
C ARG A 25 -5.72 11.86 -17.94
N SER A 26 -5.01 10.75 -17.90
CA SER A 26 -5.41 9.53 -18.63
C SER A 26 -6.71 8.95 -18.10
N ALA A 27 -6.90 8.95 -16.78
CA ALA A 27 -8.10 8.44 -16.14
C ALA A 27 -9.35 9.26 -16.50
N VAL A 28 -9.27 10.58 -16.45
CA VAL A 28 -10.40 11.46 -16.81
C VAL A 28 -10.77 11.36 -18.29
N ALA A 29 -9.79 11.17 -19.17
CA ALA A 29 -10.06 10.92 -20.60
C ALA A 29 -10.86 9.63 -20.84
N GLY A 30 -10.74 8.65 -19.93
CA GLY A 30 -11.55 7.42 -19.92
C GLY A 30 -12.84 7.51 -19.10
N GLY A 31 -13.21 8.71 -18.58
CA GLY A 31 -14.43 8.92 -17.80
C GLY A 31 -14.31 8.58 -16.32
N THR A 32 -13.09 8.30 -15.80
CA THR A 32 -12.84 8.06 -14.39
C THR A 32 -12.70 9.40 -13.66
N THR A 33 -13.47 9.62 -12.60
CA THR A 33 -13.48 10.89 -11.83
C THR A 33 -12.83 10.77 -10.45
N THR A 34 -12.54 9.56 -9.99
CA THR A 34 -11.91 9.31 -8.69
C THR A 34 -10.99 8.10 -8.79
N ILE A 35 -9.81 8.17 -8.21
CA ILE A 35 -8.87 7.06 -8.09
C ILE A 35 -8.49 6.81 -6.64
N ILE A 36 -8.23 5.56 -6.28
CA ILE A 36 -7.66 5.20 -4.98
C ILE A 36 -6.32 4.50 -5.24
N SER A 37 -5.24 5.21 -4.97
CA SER A 37 -3.88 4.76 -5.24
C SER A 37 -3.28 4.04 -4.03
N PHE A 38 -2.31 3.16 -4.25
CA PHE A 38 -1.59 2.51 -3.16
C PHE A 38 -0.48 3.40 -2.62
N ALA A 39 -0.55 3.76 -1.34
CA ALA A 39 0.56 4.30 -0.58
C ALA A 39 1.34 3.11 0.01
N THR A 40 2.54 2.89 -0.49
CA THR A 40 3.31 1.67 -0.22
C THR A 40 4.30 1.88 0.91
N GLN A 41 4.09 1.20 2.04
CA GLN A 41 5.13 1.05 3.05
C GLN A 41 6.22 0.12 2.50
N THR A 42 7.48 0.43 2.79
CA THR A 42 8.61 -0.46 2.50
C THR A 42 9.28 -0.92 3.81
N ARG A 43 10.27 -1.83 3.70
CA ARG A 43 11.03 -2.27 4.88
C ARG A 43 12.15 -1.31 5.28
N ARG A 44 12.29 -0.16 4.61
CA ARG A 44 13.25 0.88 4.96
C ARG A 44 12.83 1.57 6.25
N GLU A 45 13.78 2.07 7.01
CA GLU A 45 13.48 2.79 8.26
C GLU A 45 12.73 4.11 8.02
N GLU A 46 12.98 4.78 6.90
CA GLU A 46 12.28 6.00 6.49
C GLU A 46 10.79 5.79 6.24
N ASP A 47 10.40 4.57 5.83
CA ASP A 47 9.00 4.19 5.55
C ASP A 47 8.36 3.42 6.73
N ARG A 48 8.95 3.47 7.90
CA ARG A 48 8.45 2.75 9.08
C ARG A 48 7.07 3.22 9.48
N SER A 49 6.85 4.52 9.51
CA SER A 49 5.57 5.13 9.84
C SER A 49 4.61 5.13 8.65
N LEU A 50 3.43 4.55 8.83
CA LEU A 50 2.36 4.60 7.81
C LEU A 50 1.87 6.02 7.56
N VAL A 51 1.83 6.84 8.61
CA VAL A 51 1.41 8.26 8.51
C VAL A 51 2.40 9.04 7.65
N GLU A 52 3.70 8.85 7.85
CA GLU A 52 4.72 9.53 7.04
C GLU A 52 4.73 9.04 5.59
N VAL A 53 4.47 7.76 5.35
CA VAL A 53 4.27 7.22 4.00
C VAL A 53 3.12 7.92 3.30
N VAL A 54 1.95 8.03 3.95
CA VAL A 54 0.77 8.71 3.37
C VAL A 54 1.06 10.19 3.11
N LYS A 55 1.69 10.90 4.04
CA LYS A 55 2.10 12.30 3.85
C LYS A 55 3.01 12.47 2.64
N THR A 56 3.98 11.56 2.47
CA THR A 56 4.89 11.58 1.32
C THR A 56 4.13 11.42 0.01
N TYR A 57 3.18 10.48 -0.07
CA TYR A 57 2.35 10.29 -1.25
C TYR A 57 1.44 11.48 -1.52
N ASN A 58 0.84 12.06 -0.48
CA ASN A 58 0.00 13.25 -0.60
C ASN A 58 0.81 14.46 -1.10
N THR A 59 2.01 14.69 -0.53
CA THR A 59 2.90 15.76 -1.00
C THR A 59 3.28 15.61 -2.47
N ARG A 60 3.50 14.37 -2.94
CA ARG A 60 3.76 14.10 -4.37
C ARG A 60 2.54 14.39 -5.24
N ALA A 61 1.34 14.02 -4.77
CA ALA A 61 0.10 14.31 -5.49
C ALA A 61 -0.15 15.82 -5.59
N GLU A 62 0.06 16.57 -4.51
CA GLU A 62 -0.07 18.03 -4.48
C GLU A 62 0.97 18.71 -5.37
N ALA A 63 2.22 18.26 -5.36
CA ALA A 63 3.31 18.85 -6.13
C ALA A 63 3.13 18.70 -7.64
N THR A 64 2.57 17.57 -8.10
CA THR A 64 2.32 17.33 -9.52
C THR A 64 0.92 17.74 -9.97
N GLY A 65 -0.02 17.79 -9.05
CA GLY A 65 -1.44 18.04 -9.31
C GLY A 65 -2.18 16.78 -9.76
N SER A 66 -3.51 16.81 -9.60
CA SER A 66 -4.42 15.79 -10.10
C SER A 66 -5.64 16.42 -10.75
N TYR A 67 -6.08 15.87 -11.88
CA TYR A 67 -7.29 16.32 -12.60
C TYR A 67 -8.58 15.75 -12.02
N ILE A 68 -8.47 14.77 -11.13
CA ILE A 68 -9.59 14.04 -10.53
C ILE A 68 -9.36 13.87 -9.03
N ASP A 69 -10.41 13.51 -8.31
CA ASP A 69 -10.30 13.17 -6.89
C ASP A 69 -9.40 11.95 -6.70
N TYR A 70 -8.65 11.97 -5.61
CA TYR A 70 -7.78 10.84 -5.25
C TYR A 70 -7.85 10.50 -3.76
N GLY A 71 -7.63 9.25 -3.47
CA GLY A 71 -7.46 8.72 -2.13
C GLY A 71 -6.38 7.66 -2.10
N PHE A 72 -6.19 7.05 -0.93
CA PHE A 72 -5.14 6.04 -0.75
C PHE A 72 -5.68 4.75 -0.14
N HIS A 73 -5.15 3.61 -0.64
CA HIS A 73 -5.06 2.35 0.08
C HIS A 73 -3.66 2.25 0.66
N ILE A 74 -3.52 1.83 1.90
CA ILE A 74 -2.19 1.64 2.50
C ILE A 74 -1.71 0.19 2.27
N ILE A 75 -0.47 0.01 1.81
CA ILE A 75 0.18 -1.31 1.80
C ILE A 75 0.99 -1.44 3.08
N ILE A 76 0.68 -2.46 3.88
CA ILE A 76 1.34 -2.74 5.16
C ILE A 76 2.31 -3.90 4.97
N VAL A 77 3.58 -3.69 5.26
CA VAL A 77 4.66 -4.70 5.20
C VAL A 77 5.35 -4.93 6.54
N ARG A 78 4.93 -4.21 7.59
CA ARG A 78 5.41 -4.33 8.98
C ARG A 78 4.20 -4.30 9.91
N ASN A 79 4.24 -5.10 10.99
CA ASN A 79 3.19 -5.16 11.99
C ASN A 79 3.67 -4.64 13.36
N ASP A 80 4.53 -3.62 13.36
CA ASP A 80 4.99 -3.00 14.60
C ASP A 80 3.77 -2.57 15.44
N ALA A 81 3.80 -2.82 16.75
CA ALA A 81 2.66 -2.57 17.63
C ALA A 81 2.19 -1.10 17.57
N ASP A 82 3.14 -0.16 17.58
CA ASP A 82 2.85 1.27 17.46
C ASP A 82 2.10 1.62 16.16
N VAL A 83 2.49 1.00 15.04
CA VAL A 83 1.84 1.17 13.73
C VAL A 83 0.38 0.70 13.77
N LEU A 84 0.13 -0.46 14.38
CA LEU A 84 -1.23 -1.04 14.42
C LEU A 84 -2.13 -0.37 15.47
N GLU A 85 -1.57 0.05 16.61
CA GLU A 85 -2.35 0.58 17.73
C GLU A 85 -2.61 2.09 17.63
N HIS A 86 -1.69 2.84 17.02
CA HIS A 86 -1.76 4.30 17.00
C HIS A 86 -1.87 4.88 15.59
N GLU A 87 -1.07 4.41 14.65
CA GLU A 87 -1.04 5.01 13.32
C GLU A 87 -2.23 4.57 12.45
N LEU A 88 -2.62 3.29 12.49
CA LEU A 88 -3.77 2.81 11.73
C LEU A 88 -5.08 3.53 12.12
N PRO A 89 -5.41 3.73 13.40
CA PRO A 89 -6.55 4.57 13.79
C PRO A 89 -6.45 6.02 13.33
N THR A 90 -5.24 6.60 13.36
CA THR A 90 -4.98 7.97 12.87
C THR A 90 -5.25 8.07 11.37
N LEU A 91 -4.80 7.10 10.58
CA LEU A 91 -5.09 7.06 9.14
C LEU A 91 -6.59 7.00 8.84
N VAL A 92 -7.34 6.25 9.64
CA VAL A 92 -8.80 6.19 9.46
C VAL A 92 -9.48 7.51 9.82
N LYS A 93 -9.12 8.10 10.97
CA LYS A 93 -9.81 9.29 11.50
C LYS A 93 -9.43 10.57 10.77
N ASP A 94 -8.14 10.77 10.52
CA ASP A 94 -7.61 12.04 10.06
C ASP A 94 -7.40 12.07 8.55
N TRP A 95 -7.20 10.91 7.92
CA TRP A 95 -6.93 10.77 6.48
C TRP A 95 -8.05 10.09 5.71
N GLY A 96 -9.05 9.53 6.38
CA GLY A 96 -10.17 8.82 5.75
C GLY A 96 -9.75 7.52 5.04
N ILE A 97 -8.59 6.97 5.36
CA ILE A 97 -8.08 5.73 4.75
C ILE A 97 -8.70 4.52 5.46
N THR A 98 -9.64 3.87 4.79
CA THR A 98 -10.43 2.76 5.35
C THR A 98 -10.11 1.41 4.72
N SER A 99 -8.99 1.31 4.00
CA SER A 99 -8.59 0.04 3.36
C SER A 99 -7.08 -0.14 3.35
N CYS A 100 -6.67 -1.39 3.54
CA CYS A 100 -5.26 -1.77 3.47
C CYS A 100 -5.06 -3.03 2.63
N LYS A 101 -3.87 -3.17 2.07
CA LYS A 101 -3.43 -4.32 1.28
C LYS A 101 -2.27 -5.03 1.97
N LEU A 102 -2.31 -6.36 1.96
CA LEU A 102 -1.29 -7.23 2.51
C LEU A 102 -0.71 -8.12 1.41
N PHE A 103 0.59 -8.35 1.45
CA PHE A 103 1.25 -9.29 0.56
C PHE A 103 1.52 -10.62 1.27
N MET A 104 1.17 -11.72 0.61
CA MET A 104 1.41 -13.09 1.09
C MET A 104 2.57 -13.76 0.35
N THR A 105 3.08 -13.18 -0.74
CA THR A 105 4.01 -13.84 -1.65
C THR A 105 5.32 -13.11 -1.86
N TYR A 106 5.41 -11.87 -2.09
CA TYR A 106 6.66 -11.19 -2.44
C TYR A 106 7.61 -11.10 -1.24
N GLN A 107 8.77 -11.75 -1.32
CA GLN A 107 9.73 -11.91 -0.20
C GLN A 107 10.11 -10.58 0.48
N SER A 108 10.26 -9.50 -0.29
CA SER A 108 10.56 -8.17 0.23
C SER A 108 9.38 -7.48 0.94
N GLN A 109 8.15 -7.98 0.73
CA GLN A 109 6.92 -7.31 1.20
C GLN A 109 5.97 -8.24 1.96
N CYS A 110 6.19 -9.57 1.90
CA CYS A 110 5.26 -10.51 2.52
C CYS A 110 5.32 -10.47 4.04
N LEU A 111 4.15 -10.54 4.64
CA LEU A 111 3.97 -10.78 6.06
C LEU A 111 3.86 -12.29 6.33
N SER A 112 4.27 -12.73 7.52
CA SER A 112 3.98 -14.08 8.00
C SER A 112 2.49 -14.21 8.36
N ASP A 113 2.01 -15.45 8.49
CA ASP A 113 0.61 -15.71 8.82
C ASP A 113 0.20 -15.06 10.16
N SER A 114 1.08 -15.08 11.16
CA SER A 114 0.85 -14.40 12.43
C SER A 114 0.76 -12.88 12.27
N GLN A 115 1.66 -12.29 11.50
CA GLN A 115 1.65 -10.85 11.23
C GLN A 115 0.40 -10.41 10.45
N ILE A 116 -0.03 -11.24 9.48
CA ILE A 116 -1.28 -11.01 8.75
C ILE A 116 -2.47 -10.99 9.72
N LEU A 117 -2.52 -11.97 10.65
CA LEU A 117 -3.57 -12.03 11.64
C LEU A 117 -3.59 -10.81 12.56
N ASP A 118 -2.42 -10.34 13.02
CA ASP A 118 -2.30 -9.12 13.83
C ASP A 118 -2.88 -7.91 13.09
N VAL A 119 -2.50 -7.73 11.82
CA VAL A 119 -3.02 -6.64 10.99
C VAL A 119 -4.53 -6.78 10.78
N MET A 120 -5.04 -7.98 10.51
CA MET A 120 -6.48 -8.20 10.32
C MET A 120 -7.28 -7.89 11.59
N VAL A 121 -6.76 -8.25 12.78
CA VAL A 121 -7.41 -7.93 14.06
C VAL A 121 -7.41 -6.42 14.29
N ALA A 122 -6.31 -5.73 14.04
CA ALA A 122 -6.23 -4.26 14.13
C ALA A 122 -7.15 -3.58 13.12
N ALA A 123 -7.17 -4.04 11.88
CA ALA A 123 -8.05 -3.55 10.81
C ALA A 123 -9.53 -3.68 11.20
N ARG A 124 -9.94 -4.85 11.72
CA ARG A 124 -11.32 -5.07 12.19
C ARG A 124 -11.71 -4.09 13.30
N LYS A 125 -10.83 -3.84 14.26
CA LYS A 125 -11.09 -2.88 15.36
C LYS A 125 -11.32 -1.46 14.86
N ASN A 126 -10.70 -1.10 13.74
CA ASN A 126 -10.75 0.24 13.16
C ASN A 126 -11.65 0.33 11.91
N PHE A 127 -12.45 -0.69 11.62
CA PHE A 127 -13.33 -0.75 10.44
C PHE A 127 -12.59 -0.59 9.11
N VAL A 128 -11.35 -1.08 9.05
CA VAL A 128 -10.51 -1.08 7.84
C VAL A 128 -10.75 -2.35 7.04
N THR A 129 -11.04 -2.20 5.75
CA THR A 129 -11.13 -3.33 4.82
C THR A 129 -9.74 -3.83 4.45
N THR A 130 -9.50 -5.14 4.59
CA THR A 130 -8.24 -5.76 4.18
C THR A 130 -8.39 -6.43 2.82
N VAL A 131 -7.41 -6.20 1.95
CA VAL A 131 -7.30 -6.88 0.65
C VAL A 131 -6.00 -7.69 0.66
N SER A 132 -6.11 -8.99 0.42
CA SER A 132 -4.95 -9.87 0.29
C SER A 132 -5.02 -10.69 -1.00
N PHE A 133 -3.86 -11.02 -1.58
CA PHE A 133 -3.82 -11.97 -2.69
C PHE A 133 -3.99 -13.41 -2.16
N SER A 134 -4.67 -14.24 -2.96
CA SER A 134 -5.08 -15.60 -2.60
C SER A 134 -3.98 -16.43 -1.94
N PRO A 135 -4.25 -17.06 -0.78
CA PRO A 135 -3.31 -17.93 -0.08
C PRO A 135 -2.89 -19.15 -0.89
N PHE A 136 -3.73 -19.63 -1.80
CA PHE A 136 -3.44 -20.79 -2.64
C PHE A 136 -2.28 -20.56 -3.60
N SER A 137 -2.19 -19.36 -4.17
CA SER A 137 -1.08 -18.96 -5.04
C SER A 137 0.24 -18.83 -4.27
N SER A 138 0.21 -18.35 -3.02
CA SER A 138 1.40 -18.18 -2.20
C SER A 138 2.03 -19.49 -1.75
N PHE A 139 1.24 -20.48 -1.39
CA PHE A 139 1.73 -21.81 -1.01
C PHE A 139 2.48 -22.49 -2.15
N ILE A 140 1.94 -22.42 -3.37
CA ILE A 140 2.58 -23.01 -4.56
C ILE A 140 3.88 -22.29 -4.88
N ILE A 141 3.88 -20.94 -4.92
CA ILE A 141 5.08 -20.16 -5.24
C ILE A 141 6.19 -20.39 -4.21
N ARG A 142 5.89 -20.36 -2.91
CA ARG A 142 6.89 -20.59 -1.85
C ARG A 142 7.50 -21.98 -1.91
N ASN A 143 6.75 -23.01 -2.31
CA ASN A 143 7.23 -24.39 -2.34
C ASN A 143 7.86 -24.80 -3.68
N THR A 144 7.56 -24.12 -4.77
CA THR A 144 8.03 -24.49 -6.10
C THR A 144 9.13 -23.58 -6.64
N ASP A 145 9.21 -22.35 -6.19
CA ASP A 145 10.22 -21.39 -6.67
C ASP A 145 11.45 -21.40 -5.75
N PRO A 146 12.64 -21.79 -6.26
CA PRO A 146 13.88 -21.85 -5.46
C PRO A 146 14.34 -20.49 -4.93
N ARG A 147 13.82 -19.38 -5.43
CA ARG A 147 14.10 -18.01 -4.95
C ARG A 147 13.42 -17.68 -3.61
N PHE A 148 12.51 -18.54 -3.16
CA PHE A 148 11.77 -18.39 -1.91
C PHE A 148 12.16 -19.42 -0.82
N ARG A 149 13.28 -20.12 -1.01
CA ARG A 149 13.88 -21.05 -0.03
C ARG A 149 14.97 -20.39 0.78
#